data_2895f9cfbe8f167018809006b7c0869c
#
_entry.id   2895f9cfbe8f167018809006b7c0869c
#
_cell.length_a   1.000
_cell.length_b   1.000
_cell.length_c   1.000
_cell.angle_alpha   90.00
_cell.angle_beta   90.00
_cell.angle_gamma   90.00
#
_symmetry.space_group_name_H-M   'P 1'
#
loop_
_entity.id
_entity.type
_entity.pdbx_description
1 polymer ?
#
loop_
_entity_poly.entity_id
_entity_poly.type
_entity_poly.pdbx_seq_one_letter_code
_entity_poly.pdbx_strand_id
1 'polypeptide(L)'
;EGIYAVSMAAIAAGLGLAAEEAQALAAAGQLAFSQAGAAVPTRYDATRDRMLFHGRPTDDWYARDAAVLIEIGAGLAMPRREPAAATGAGAFPATVRFEEDRYPFDSATTKPADFYYWDYVISGTSATATKRFALDLAGATGAVALTVRLQGWSSTTNDPDHLAEFSFNGAPAGSVVFDDQDVVEAELAIPAGAVRPGTNELAVKGTLQPGRTHSYFVVDWIEAAFARELAPTAGTLHFRAGGAEAVSAAAFAE
;
A
#
# COMPACT_ATOMS: atom_id res chain seq x y z
N GLU A 1 -3.42 -6.34 5.23
CA GLU A 1 -2.61 -7.38 5.91
C GLU A 1 -2.46 -7.04 7.38
N GLY A 2 -2.66 -8.02 8.28
CA GLY A 2 -2.55 -7.76 9.72
C GLY A 2 -2.93 -8.97 10.59
N ILE A 3 -2.88 -8.75 11.91
CA ILE A 3 -3.34 -9.75 12.89
C ILE A 3 -4.84 -9.54 13.12
N TYR A 4 -5.58 -10.59 12.84
CA TYR A 4 -7.03 -10.64 13.03
C TYR A 4 -7.37 -11.54 14.20
N ALA A 5 -8.57 -11.37 14.75
CA ALA A 5 -9.10 -12.19 15.83
C ALA A 5 -10.48 -12.71 15.47
N VAL A 6 -10.73 -13.97 15.76
CA VAL A 6 -12.07 -14.59 15.72
C VAL A 6 -12.38 -15.16 17.08
N SER A 7 -13.59 -14.91 17.61
CA SER A 7 -14.00 -15.41 18.92
C SER A 7 -14.21 -16.92 18.89
N MET A 8 -13.94 -17.60 20.01
CA MET A 8 -14.20 -19.02 20.13
C MET A 8 -15.69 -19.34 19.98
N ALA A 9 -16.57 -18.43 20.40
CA ALA A 9 -18.00 -18.59 20.20
C ALA A 9 -18.39 -18.64 18.72
N ALA A 10 -17.77 -17.79 17.87
CA ALA A 10 -18.02 -17.82 16.42
C ALA A 10 -17.48 -19.10 15.78
N ILE A 11 -16.31 -19.57 16.21
CA ILE A 11 -15.71 -20.84 15.74
C ILE A 11 -16.61 -22.03 16.14
N ALA A 12 -17.02 -22.10 17.40
CA ALA A 12 -17.91 -23.17 17.91
C ALA A 12 -19.22 -23.23 17.11
N ALA A 13 -19.84 -22.06 16.89
CA ALA A 13 -21.07 -21.97 16.10
C ALA A 13 -20.88 -22.42 14.65
N GLY A 14 -19.78 -21.98 14.01
CA GLY A 14 -19.46 -22.33 12.63
C GLY A 14 -19.13 -23.80 12.42
N LEU A 15 -18.52 -24.46 13.41
CA LEU A 15 -18.17 -25.88 13.37
C LEU A 15 -19.25 -26.80 13.97
N GLY A 16 -20.32 -26.26 14.55
CA GLY A 16 -21.38 -27.04 15.21
C GLY A 16 -20.92 -27.73 16.51
N LEU A 17 -19.97 -27.11 17.23
CA LEU A 17 -19.35 -27.63 18.44
C LEU A 17 -19.92 -26.94 19.70
N ALA A 18 -19.78 -27.60 20.85
CA ALA A 18 -19.92 -26.92 22.14
C ALA A 18 -18.76 -25.96 22.38
N ALA A 19 -18.99 -24.88 23.13
CA ALA A 19 -17.94 -23.86 23.38
C ALA A 19 -16.69 -24.47 24.04
N GLU A 20 -16.87 -25.33 25.04
CA GLU A 20 -15.80 -26.02 25.74
C GLU A 20 -14.98 -26.94 24.83
N GLU A 21 -15.64 -27.60 23.89
CA GLU A 21 -15.01 -28.48 22.92
C GLU A 21 -14.12 -27.67 21.95
N ALA A 22 -14.66 -26.55 21.42
CA ALA A 22 -13.89 -25.65 20.56
C ALA A 22 -12.66 -25.07 21.27
N GLN A 23 -12.80 -24.68 22.55
CA GLN A 23 -11.71 -24.20 23.37
C GLN A 23 -10.63 -25.29 23.61
N ALA A 24 -11.07 -26.52 23.87
CA ALA A 24 -10.14 -27.65 24.05
C ALA A 24 -9.34 -27.93 22.77
N LEU A 25 -10.00 -27.90 21.60
CA LEU A 25 -9.34 -28.05 20.30
C LEU A 25 -8.34 -26.90 20.04
N ALA A 26 -8.72 -25.66 20.35
CA ALA A 26 -7.84 -24.51 20.23
C ALA A 26 -6.59 -24.63 21.11
N ALA A 27 -6.78 -25.00 22.38
CA ALA A 27 -5.68 -25.19 23.33
C ALA A 27 -4.74 -26.33 22.92
N ALA A 28 -5.28 -27.37 22.28
CA ALA A 28 -4.52 -28.50 21.76
C ALA A 28 -3.86 -28.25 20.40
N GLY A 29 -4.08 -27.07 19.79
CA GLY A 29 -3.57 -26.77 18.44
C GLY A 29 -4.27 -27.58 17.32
N GLN A 30 -5.50 -27.99 17.55
CA GLN A 30 -6.31 -28.84 16.66
C GLN A 30 -7.34 -28.01 15.84
N LEU A 31 -7.10 -26.73 15.65
CA LEU A 31 -7.83 -25.89 14.72
C LEU A 31 -6.88 -25.42 13.59
N ALA A 32 -7.11 -25.92 12.41
CA ALA A 32 -6.36 -25.55 11.22
C ALA A 32 -7.02 -24.36 10.51
N PHE A 33 -6.22 -23.35 10.19
CA PHE A 33 -6.64 -22.20 9.42
C PHE A 33 -5.93 -22.21 8.07
N SER A 34 -6.68 -21.93 7.01
CA SER A 34 -6.09 -21.77 5.68
C SER A 34 -6.70 -20.59 4.92
N GLN A 35 -5.92 -19.96 4.07
CA GLN A 35 -6.32 -18.89 3.18
C GLN A 35 -5.77 -19.17 1.78
N ALA A 36 -6.63 -19.18 0.78
CA ALA A 36 -6.27 -19.54 -0.60
C ALA A 36 -5.47 -20.87 -0.69
N GLY A 37 -5.84 -21.88 0.11
CA GLY A 37 -5.19 -23.18 0.16
C GLY A 37 -3.85 -23.25 0.92
N ALA A 38 -3.34 -22.13 1.42
CA ALA A 38 -2.13 -22.09 2.24
C ALA A 38 -2.46 -22.09 3.74
N ALA A 39 -1.70 -22.85 4.54
CA ALA A 39 -1.88 -22.86 5.98
C ALA A 39 -1.51 -21.50 6.59
N VAL A 40 -2.38 -21.01 7.50
CA VAL A 40 -2.22 -19.74 8.20
C VAL A 40 -1.80 -20.01 9.63
N PRO A 41 -0.67 -19.43 10.11
CA PRO A 41 -0.26 -19.54 11.50
C PRO A 41 -1.28 -18.92 12.45
N THR A 42 -1.58 -19.63 13.54
CA THR A 42 -2.59 -19.24 14.54
C THR A 42 -2.06 -19.28 15.95
N ARG A 43 -2.73 -18.54 16.83
CA ARG A 43 -2.48 -18.56 18.27
C ARG A 43 -3.78 -18.46 19.05
N TYR A 44 -3.99 -19.32 20.01
CA TYR A 44 -5.11 -19.21 20.95
C TYR A 44 -4.78 -18.19 22.05
N ASP A 45 -5.59 -17.17 22.20
CA ASP A 45 -5.59 -16.20 23.31
C ASP A 45 -6.66 -16.60 24.30
N ALA A 46 -6.30 -17.46 25.26
CA ALA A 46 -7.22 -17.98 26.26
C ALA A 46 -7.78 -16.88 27.19
N THR A 47 -7.05 -15.77 27.38
CA THR A 47 -7.49 -14.66 28.23
C THR A 47 -8.69 -13.94 27.64
N ARG A 48 -8.72 -13.82 26.31
CA ARG A 48 -9.80 -13.14 25.57
C ARG A 48 -10.70 -14.10 24.78
N ASP A 49 -10.53 -15.39 24.99
CA ASP A 49 -11.27 -16.47 24.35
C ASP A 49 -11.43 -16.33 22.84
N ARG A 50 -10.28 -16.23 22.14
CA ARG A 50 -10.21 -15.99 20.70
C ARG A 50 -8.98 -16.63 20.05
N MET A 51 -9.11 -16.95 18.76
CA MET A 51 -7.98 -17.29 17.91
C MET A 51 -7.43 -16.03 17.23
N LEU A 52 -6.14 -15.89 17.24
CA LEU A 52 -5.39 -14.87 16.48
C LEU A 52 -4.78 -15.52 15.24
N PHE A 53 -4.82 -14.83 14.10
CA PHE A 53 -4.20 -15.27 12.87
C PHE A 53 -3.73 -14.09 12.03
N HIS A 54 -2.76 -14.34 11.16
CA HIS A 54 -2.27 -13.33 10.23
C HIS A 54 -3.03 -13.44 8.91
N GLY A 55 -3.93 -12.49 8.65
CA GLY A 55 -4.68 -12.40 7.40
C GLY A 55 -3.94 -11.57 6.35
N ARG A 56 -4.01 -12.00 5.12
CA ARG A 56 -3.51 -11.25 3.95
C ARG A 56 -4.68 -10.71 3.15
N PRO A 57 -4.57 -9.52 2.57
CA PRO A 57 -5.58 -9.06 1.64
C PRO A 57 -5.66 -10.04 0.45
N THR A 58 -6.80 -10.11 -0.18
CA THR A 58 -6.91 -10.76 -1.48
C THR A 58 -6.52 -9.75 -2.54
N ASP A 59 -5.71 -10.19 -3.50
CA ASP A 59 -5.36 -9.44 -4.70
C ASP A 59 -6.26 -9.94 -5.85
N ASP A 60 -7.57 -9.94 -5.61
CA ASP A 60 -8.55 -10.42 -6.55
C ASP A 60 -9.46 -9.26 -7.01
N TRP A 61 -9.60 -9.11 -8.30
CA TRP A 61 -10.43 -8.09 -8.96
C TRP A 61 -11.94 -8.21 -8.61
N TYR A 62 -12.36 -9.36 -8.09
CA TYR A 62 -13.76 -9.66 -7.82
C TYR A 62 -14.12 -9.78 -6.35
N ALA A 63 -13.14 -9.84 -5.45
CA ALA A 63 -13.37 -10.02 -4.03
C ALA A 63 -12.57 -9.03 -3.19
N ARG A 64 -13.27 -8.20 -2.42
CA ARG A 64 -12.64 -7.30 -1.43
C ARG A 64 -12.30 -8.00 -0.12
N ASP A 65 -12.98 -9.13 0.16
CA ASP A 65 -12.85 -9.86 1.40
C ASP A 65 -12.08 -11.17 1.18
N ALA A 66 -11.02 -11.37 1.94
CA ALA A 66 -10.27 -12.61 1.93
C ALA A 66 -10.95 -13.64 2.84
N ALA A 67 -11.38 -14.75 2.28
CA ALA A 67 -11.95 -15.87 3.04
C ALA A 67 -10.84 -16.65 3.77
N VAL A 68 -11.09 -16.96 5.04
CA VAL A 68 -10.25 -17.87 5.84
C VAL A 68 -11.10 -19.09 6.20
N LEU A 69 -10.64 -20.26 5.80
CA LEU A 69 -11.28 -21.54 6.15
C LEU A 69 -10.74 -22.02 7.50
N ILE A 70 -11.63 -22.49 8.36
CA ILE A 70 -11.31 -23.05 9.68
C ILE A 70 -11.84 -24.48 9.73
N GLU A 71 -10.95 -25.41 10.05
CA GLU A 71 -11.25 -26.83 10.09
C GLU A 71 -10.71 -27.48 11.37
N ILE A 72 -11.31 -28.59 11.78
CA ILE A 72 -10.76 -29.42 12.85
C ILE A 72 -9.58 -30.21 12.26
N GLY A 73 -8.40 -30.00 12.78
CA GLY A 73 -7.17 -30.64 12.32
C GLY A 73 -5.94 -29.98 12.91
N ALA A 74 -4.77 -30.53 12.62
CA ALA A 74 -3.51 -29.97 13.11
C ALA A 74 -3.28 -28.55 12.59
N GLY A 75 -3.34 -27.56 13.48
CA GLY A 75 -3.09 -26.16 13.19
C GLY A 75 -1.60 -25.83 13.08
N LEU A 76 -1.28 -24.81 12.30
CA LEU A 76 0.06 -24.25 12.25
C LEU A 76 0.22 -23.21 13.37
N ALA A 77 1.13 -23.47 14.31
CA ALA A 77 1.37 -22.54 15.41
C ALA A 77 2.05 -21.25 14.93
N MET A 78 1.56 -20.10 15.40
CA MET A 78 2.21 -18.83 15.18
C MET A 78 3.54 -18.79 15.94
N PRO A 79 4.67 -18.51 15.27
CA PRO A 79 5.95 -18.46 15.93
C PRO A 79 5.98 -17.34 16.97
N ARG A 80 6.39 -17.68 18.20
CA ARG A 80 6.64 -16.71 19.26
C ARG A 80 8.10 -16.29 19.21
N ARG A 81 8.35 -15.01 19.16
CA ARG A 81 9.68 -14.45 19.36
C ARG A 81 9.71 -13.74 20.71
N GLU A 82 10.70 -14.01 21.51
CA GLU A 82 11.00 -13.19 22.68
C GLU A 82 11.56 -11.85 22.15
N PRO A 83 10.98 -10.72 22.58
CA PRO A 83 11.51 -9.43 22.15
C PRO A 83 12.92 -9.26 22.70
N ALA A 84 13.88 -8.93 21.82
CA ALA A 84 15.15 -8.37 22.26
C ALA A 84 14.92 -7.04 22.98
N ALA A 85 15.86 -6.64 23.83
CA ALA A 85 15.79 -5.34 24.49
C ALA A 85 15.60 -4.24 23.43
N ALA A 86 14.64 -3.32 23.66
CA ALA A 86 14.31 -2.27 22.71
C ALA A 86 15.55 -1.39 22.48
N THR A 87 16.17 -1.51 21.32
CA THR A 87 17.10 -0.51 20.80
C THR A 87 16.23 0.49 20.05
N GLY A 88 15.91 1.62 20.70
CA GLY A 88 14.91 2.55 20.21
C GLY A 88 15.27 3.12 18.83
N ALA A 89 14.71 2.57 17.78
CA ALA A 89 14.61 3.26 16.52
C ALA A 89 13.39 4.18 16.61
N GLY A 90 13.59 5.50 16.57
CA GLY A 90 12.50 6.47 16.60
C GLY A 90 11.65 6.48 15.32
N ALA A 91 12.00 5.67 14.32
CA ALA A 91 11.32 5.59 13.03
C ALA A 91 11.45 4.18 12.42
N PHE A 92 10.55 3.85 11.50
CA PHE A 92 10.55 2.61 10.73
C PHE A 92 10.36 2.90 9.23
N PRO A 93 10.84 2.02 8.31
CA PRO A 93 10.58 2.18 6.89
C PRO A 93 9.09 1.96 6.61
N ALA A 94 8.48 2.93 5.96
CA ALA A 94 7.09 2.89 5.52
C ALA A 94 7.01 3.09 4.01
N THR A 95 6.06 2.40 3.38
CA THR A 95 5.67 2.61 1.99
C THR A 95 4.18 2.84 1.96
N VAL A 96 3.75 3.91 1.30
CA VAL A 96 2.35 4.27 1.15
C VAL A 96 2.07 4.47 -0.33
N ARG A 97 1.04 3.81 -0.86
CA ARG A 97 0.53 4.01 -2.21
C ARG A 97 -0.69 4.90 -2.18
N PHE A 98 -0.72 5.85 -3.09
CA PHE A 98 -1.82 6.76 -3.36
C PHE A 98 -2.35 6.45 -4.75
N GLU A 99 -3.63 6.15 -4.84
CA GLU A 99 -4.29 5.72 -6.07
C GLU A 99 -5.79 5.96 -5.95
N GLU A 100 -6.42 6.36 -7.04
CA GLU A 100 -7.87 6.46 -7.16
C GLU A 100 -8.29 6.03 -8.56
N ASP A 101 -9.23 5.10 -8.66
CA ASP A 101 -9.79 4.55 -9.90
C ASP A 101 -10.87 5.49 -10.47
N ARG A 102 -10.46 6.61 -11.05
CA ARG A 102 -11.41 7.64 -11.53
C ARG A 102 -11.75 7.53 -13.01
N TYR A 103 -10.77 7.17 -13.81
CA TYR A 103 -10.87 7.22 -15.26
C TYR A 103 -10.62 5.86 -15.88
N PRO A 104 -11.64 5.18 -16.43
CA PRO A 104 -11.42 3.97 -17.20
C PRO A 104 -10.89 4.34 -18.59
N PHE A 105 -9.77 3.77 -18.97
CA PHE A 105 -9.24 3.85 -20.32
C PHE A 105 -9.02 2.44 -20.87
N ASP A 106 -9.67 2.16 -21.99
CA ASP A 106 -9.45 0.95 -22.74
C ASP A 106 -8.32 1.21 -23.77
N SER A 107 -7.13 0.75 -23.47
CA SER A 107 -6.05 0.73 -24.45
C SER A 107 -6.08 -0.58 -25.19
N ALA A 108 -6.69 -0.59 -26.35
CA ALA A 108 -6.86 -1.78 -27.19
C ALA A 108 -5.55 -2.43 -27.69
N THR A 109 -4.38 -1.89 -27.38
CA THR A 109 -3.11 -2.26 -28.03
C THR A 109 -2.04 -2.80 -27.10
N THR A 110 -2.12 -2.62 -25.79
CA THR A 110 -1.13 -3.12 -24.85
C THR A 110 -1.77 -3.91 -23.72
N LYS A 111 -1.05 -4.89 -23.22
CA LYS A 111 -1.49 -5.76 -22.13
C LYS A 111 -1.97 -4.91 -20.97
N PRO A 112 -3.24 -4.97 -20.59
CA PRO A 112 -3.77 -4.19 -19.50
C PRO A 112 -3.15 -4.70 -18.20
N ALA A 113 -2.34 -3.90 -17.57
CA ALA A 113 -2.02 -4.08 -16.16
C ALA A 113 -3.15 -3.51 -15.31
N ASP A 114 -3.80 -2.44 -15.79
CA ASP A 114 -4.94 -1.80 -15.18
C ASP A 114 -5.83 -1.17 -16.23
N PHE A 115 -7.14 -0.95 -15.92
CA PHE A 115 -8.10 -0.24 -16.75
C PHE A 115 -8.51 1.08 -16.13
N TYR A 116 -8.13 1.36 -14.91
CA TYR A 116 -8.51 2.54 -14.17
C TYR A 116 -7.27 3.35 -13.80
N TYR A 117 -7.35 4.65 -13.98
CA TYR A 117 -6.26 5.57 -13.71
C TYR A 117 -6.75 6.70 -12.82
N TRP A 118 -5.84 7.27 -12.05
CA TRP A 118 -6.16 8.35 -11.12
C TRP A 118 -6.53 9.63 -11.86
N ASP A 119 -5.70 10.04 -12.82
CA ASP A 119 -5.98 11.25 -13.61
C ASP A 119 -5.29 11.18 -14.98
N TYR A 120 -5.66 12.11 -15.87
CA TYR A 120 -5.07 12.26 -17.20
C TYR A 120 -4.45 13.63 -17.38
N VAL A 121 -3.37 13.70 -18.16
CA VAL A 121 -2.63 14.91 -18.50
C VAL A 121 -2.70 15.13 -20.00
N ILE A 122 -3.15 16.32 -20.41
CA ILE A 122 -3.11 16.76 -21.80
C ILE A 122 -2.11 17.90 -21.88
N SER A 123 -0.95 17.63 -22.46
CA SER A 123 0.16 18.59 -22.57
C SER A 123 -0.21 19.78 -23.45
N GLY A 124 0.37 20.94 -23.19
CA GLY A 124 0.19 22.15 -23.97
C GLY A 124 -0.62 23.22 -23.24
N THR A 125 -1.73 23.66 -23.79
CA THR A 125 -2.39 24.93 -23.40
C THR A 125 -3.57 24.80 -22.49
N SER A 126 -3.91 23.60 -22.03
CA SER A 126 -5.14 23.37 -21.29
C SER A 126 -4.96 23.45 -19.78
N ALA A 127 -6.05 23.68 -19.07
CA ALA A 127 -6.15 23.53 -17.62
C ALA A 127 -5.80 22.09 -17.15
N THR A 128 -5.78 21.14 -18.09
CA THR A 128 -5.45 19.74 -17.85
C THR A 128 -3.96 19.42 -18.04
N ALA A 129 -3.13 20.40 -18.41
CA ALA A 129 -1.70 20.21 -18.59
C ALA A 129 -0.96 19.99 -17.26
N THR A 130 -1.56 20.38 -16.14
CA THR A 130 -0.99 20.16 -14.80
C THR A 130 -2.04 19.56 -13.88
N LYS A 131 -1.70 18.41 -13.30
CA LYS A 131 -2.50 17.74 -12.27
C LYS A 131 -1.78 17.77 -10.94
N ARG A 132 -2.57 17.86 -9.85
CA ARG A 132 -2.06 18.00 -8.48
C ARG A 132 -2.62 16.90 -7.62
N PHE A 133 -1.72 16.22 -6.90
CA PHE A 133 -2.03 15.06 -6.07
C PHE A 133 -1.66 15.38 -4.62
N ALA A 134 -2.63 15.25 -3.74
CA ALA A 134 -2.41 15.41 -2.31
C ALA A 134 -1.86 14.10 -1.72
N LEU A 135 -0.67 14.15 -1.13
CA LEU A 135 0.00 13.01 -0.52
C LEU A 135 0.06 13.23 0.99
N ASP A 136 -0.64 12.40 1.76
CA ASP A 136 -0.53 12.42 3.21
C ASP A 136 0.72 11.64 3.65
N LEU A 137 1.74 12.37 4.03
CA LEU A 137 3.01 11.83 4.52
C LEU A 137 3.14 12.01 6.05
N ALA A 138 2.05 11.87 6.78
CA ALA A 138 2.03 12.02 8.23
C ALA A 138 3.07 11.12 8.91
N GLY A 139 3.87 11.71 9.79
CA GLY A 139 4.95 11.04 10.48
C GLY A 139 6.22 10.79 9.65
N ALA A 140 6.31 11.33 8.44
CA ALA A 140 7.54 11.23 7.65
C ALA A 140 8.69 11.99 8.34
N THR A 141 9.82 11.30 8.49
CA THR A 141 11.06 11.86 9.03
C THR A 141 12.15 11.76 7.97
N GLY A 142 12.65 12.89 7.53
CA GLY A 142 13.74 12.90 6.56
C GLY A 142 13.27 12.93 5.09
N ALA A 143 14.12 12.39 4.21
CA ALA A 143 13.87 12.35 2.78
C ALA A 143 12.78 11.34 2.42
N VAL A 144 12.11 11.58 1.28
CA VAL A 144 11.08 10.68 0.72
C VAL A 144 11.49 10.28 -0.69
N ALA A 145 11.43 9.00 -1.00
CA ALA A 145 11.51 8.51 -2.37
C ALA A 145 10.08 8.35 -2.90
N LEU A 146 9.78 9.00 -4.04
CA LEU A 146 8.50 8.82 -4.72
C LEU A 146 8.73 8.04 -6.01
N THR A 147 7.84 7.10 -6.27
CA THR A 147 7.68 6.43 -7.57
C THR A 147 6.34 6.85 -8.15
N VAL A 148 6.35 7.38 -9.37
CA VAL A 148 5.14 7.79 -10.08
C VAL A 148 4.98 6.94 -11.31
N ARG A 149 3.89 6.16 -11.38
CA ARG A 149 3.58 5.34 -12.53
C ARG A 149 2.73 6.12 -13.51
N LEU A 150 3.22 6.18 -14.74
CA LEU A 150 2.58 6.84 -15.86
C LEU A 150 2.40 5.87 -17.02
N GLN A 151 1.42 6.14 -17.87
CA GLN A 151 1.29 5.46 -19.16
C GLN A 151 0.98 6.47 -20.26
N GLY A 152 1.67 6.35 -21.39
CA GLY A 152 1.38 7.12 -22.58
C GLY A 152 0.02 6.74 -23.18
N TRP A 153 -0.64 7.71 -23.81
CA TRP A 153 -1.93 7.51 -24.44
C TRP A 153 -1.94 7.90 -25.94
N SER A 154 -1.18 8.91 -26.30
CA SER A 154 -0.99 9.30 -27.69
C SER A 154 0.31 8.76 -28.25
N SER A 155 0.35 8.57 -29.56
CA SER A 155 1.52 8.15 -30.32
C SER A 155 1.66 9.04 -31.53
N THR A 156 2.87 9.41 -31.87
CA THR A 156 3.21 10.15 -33.08
C THR A 156 4.42 9.55 -33.77
N THR A 157 4.70 9.94 -35.01
CA THR A 157 5.82 9.38 -35.77
C THR A 157 7.20 9.93 -35.40
N ASN A 158 7.27 10.87 -34.49
CA ASN A 158 8.52 11.47 -34.05
C ASN A 158 8.69 11.21 -32.55
N ASP A 159 9.71 10.51 -32.11
CA ASP A 159 9.96 10.14 -30.71
C ASP A 159 10.91 11.13 -30.01
N PRO A 160 10.79 11.24 -28.71
CA PRO A 160 9.78 10.72 -27.81
C PRO A 160 8.52 11.61 -27.75
N ASP A 161 7.36 11.00 -27.44
CA ASP A 161 6.06 11.68 -27.47
C ASP A 161 5.76 12.48 -26.22
N HIS A 162 6.19 12.02 -25.06
CA HIS A 162 5.78 12.51 -23.77
C HIS A 162 6.95 13.10 -22.97
N LEU A 163 6.68 14.23 -22.32
CA LEU A 163 7.52 14.79 -21.26
C LEU A 163 6.64 15.13 -20.07
N ALA A 164 6.85 14.44 -18.96
CA ALA A 164 6.26 14.76 -17.67
C ALA A 164 7.31 15.46 -16.78
N GLU A 165 6.95 16.65 -16.29
CA GLU A 165 7.73 17.41 -15.31
C GLU A 165 7.05 17.32 -13.95
N PHE A 166 7.84 17.12 -12.91
CA PHE A 166 7.34 16.97 -11.54
C PHE A 166 7.77 18.16 -10.69
N SER A 167 6.83 18.61 -9.84
CA SER A 167 7.17 19.52 -8.75
C SER A 167 6.55 19.04 -7.45
N PHE A 168 7.30 19.14 -6.36
CA PHE A 168 6.88 18.75 -5.03
C PHE A 168 6.80 19.99 -4.13
N ASN A 169 5.61 20.25 -3.57
CA ASN A 169 5.33 21.47 -2.80
C ASN A 169 5.71 22.77 -3.53
N GLY A 170 5.60 22.77 -4.87
CA GLY A 170 5.94 23.89 -5.73
C GLY A 170 7.41 23.97 -6.16
N ALA A 171 8.31 23.14 -5.63
CA ALA A 171 9.71 23.07 -6.06
C ALA A 171 9.89 21.99 -7.13
N PRO A 172 10.74 22.21 -8.16
CA PRO A 172 11.05 21.17 -9.14
C PRO A 172 11.58 19.89 -8.47
N ALA A 173 11.09 18.74 -8.92
CA ALA A 173 11.43 17.44 -8.34
C ALA A 173 12.00 16.44 -9.36
N GLY A 174 11.90 16.71 -10.65
CA GLY A 174 12.43 15.87 -11.71
C GLY A 174 11.58 15.90 -12.97
N SER A 175 11.93 15.05 -13.92
CA SER A 175 11.17 14.86 -15.16
C SER A 175 11.43 13.47 -15.73
N VAL A 176 10.52 12.97 -16.55
CA VAL A 176 10.68 11.74 -17.31
C VAL A 176 10.20 11.95 -18.73
N VAL A 177 10.90 11.34 -19.67
CA VAL A 177 10.55 11.30 -21.09
C VAL A 177 10.21 9.87 -21.44
N PHE A 178 9.14 9.65 -22.19
CA PHE A 178 8.68 8.33 -22.60
C PHE A 178 7.92 8.40 -23.92
N ASP A 179 7.65 7.25 -24.49
CA ASP A 179 7.16 7.16 -25.85
C ASP A 179 5.87 6.36 -25.98
N ASP A 180 5.12 6.59 -27.03
CA ASP A 180 3.92 5.85 -27.40
C ASP A 180 2.97 5.59 -26.21
N GLN A 181 2.61 4.35 -26.01
CA GLN A 181 1.77 3.85 -24.91
C GLN A 181 2.60 3.14 -23.83
N ASP A 182 3.87 3.47 -23.75
CA ASP A 182 4.75 2.90 -22.76
C ASP A 182 4.30 3.19 -21.33
N VAL A 183 4.47 2.18 -20.49
CA VAL A 183 4.32 2.33 -19.04
C VAL A 183 5.68 2.64 -18.44
N VAL A 184 5.76 3.73 -17.69
CA VAL A 184 7.00 4.16 -17.04
C VAL A 184 6.79 4.42 -15.57
N GLU A 185 7.83 4.18 -14.78
CA GLU A 185 7.88 4.52 -13.37
C GLU A 185 8.98 5.57 -13.18
N ALA A 186 8.57 6.78 -12.85
CA ALA A 186 9.49 7.89 -12.59
C ALA A 186 9.86 7.89 -11.10
N GLU A 187 11.17 7.78 -10.82
CA GLU A 187 11.70 7.85 -9.46
C GLU A 187 12.15 9.29 -9.13
N LEU A 188 11.63 9.82 -8.01
CA LEU A 188 11.90 11.17 -7.55
C LEU A 188 12.50 11.13 -6.14
N ALA A 189 13.65 11.74 -5.95
CA ALA A 189 14.27 11.89 -4.63
C ALA A 189 13.87 13.23 -4.01
N ILE A 190 13.01 13.22 -3.02
CA ILE A 190 12.54 14.41 -2.32
C ILE A 190 13.41 14.65 -1.08
N PRO A 191 14.15 15.75 -1.01
CA PRO A 191 14.99 16.03 0.15
C PRO A 191 14.14 16.34 1.40
N ALA A 192 14.66 16.03 2.58
CA ALA A 192 13.97 16.20 3.86
C ALA A 192 13.40 17.63 4.06
N GLY A 193 14.13 18.65 3.64
CA GLY A 193 13.68 20.05 3.78
C GLY A 193 12.51 20.45 2.88
N ALA A 194 12.15 19.63 1.89
CA ALA A 194 10.98 19.85 1.05
C ALA A 194 9.73 19.17 1.56
N VAL A 195 9.86 18.18 2.47
CA VAL A 195 8.75 17.44 3.06
C VAL A 195 8.11 18.26 4.18
N ARG A 196 6.80 18.38 4.15
CA ARG A 196 6.01 19.05 5.19
C ARG A 196 5.31 18.02 6.08
N PRO A 197 5.10 18.30 7.37
CA PRO A 197 4.24 17.46 8.19
C PRO A 197 2.81 17.38 7.62
N GLY A 198 2.27 16.18 7.48
CA GLY A 198 0.93 15.94 6.94
C GLY A 198 0.87 15.98 5.42
N THR A 199 -0.07 16.75 4.87
CA THR A 199 -0.34 16.78 3.43
C THR A 199 0.73 17.54 2.65
N ASN A 200 1.26 16.87 1.62
CA ASN A 200 2.17 17.39 0.62
C ASN A 200 1.49 17.37 -0.74
N GLU A 201 2.00 18.13 -1.69
CA GLU A 201 1.49 18.18 -3.06
C GLU A 201 2.55 17.73 -4.05
N LEU A 202 2.23 16.73 -4.87
CA LEU A 202 2.95 16.44 -6.10
C LEU A 202 2.17 17.00 -7.28
N ALA A 203 2.78 17.86 -8.09
CA ALA A 203 2.21 18.26 -9.36
C ALA A 203 2.93 17.55 -10.51
N VAL A 204 2.13 17.00 -11.43
CA VAL A 204 2.57 16.37 -12.68
C VAL A 204 2.14 17.26 -13.82
N LYS A 205 3.10 17.78 -14.58
CA LYS A 205 2.85 18.68 -15.71
C LYS A 205 3.32 18.03 -16.99
N GLY A 206 2.41 17.94 -17.96
CA GLY A 206 2.73 17.58 -19.34
C GLY A 206 3.23 18.77 -20.13
N THR A 207 4.43 18.64 -20.68
CA THR A 207 5.06 19.66 -21.53
C THR A 207 5.18 19.14 -22.94
N LEU A 208 4.74 19.95 -23.90
CA LEU A 208 4.91 19.62 -25.32
C LEU A 208 6.37 19.72 -25.72
N GLN A 209 6.87 18.67 -26.32
CA GLN A 209 8.19 18.67 -26.92
C GLN A 209 8.19 19.47 -28.23
N PRO A 210 9.33 20.00 -28.67
CA PRO A 210 9.41 20.77 -29.91
C PRO A 210 8.85 20.00 -31.11
N GLY A 211 7.99 20.67 -31.88
CA GLY A 211 7.34 20.08 -33.05
C GLY A 211 6.12 19.19 -32.76
N ARG A 212 5.71 19.04 -31.49
CA ARG A 212 4.51 18.31 -31.10
C ARG A 212 3.29 19.23 -31.08
N THR A 213 2.16 18.69 -31.49
CA THR A 213 0.86 19.38 -31.41
C THR A 213 0.02 18.90 -30.22
N HIS A 214 0.28 17.69 -29.74
CA HIS A 214 -0.42 17.08 -28.63
C HIS A 214 0.44 16.01 -27.96
N SER A 215 0.17 15.75 -26.72
CA SER A 215 0.73 14.65 -25.93
C SER A 215 -0.26 14.36 -24.79
N TYR A 216 -0.76 13.13 -24.73
CA TYR A 216 -1.71 12.67 -23.73
C TYR A 216 -1.11 11.48 -22.99
N PHE A 217 -1.15 11.53 -21.67
CA PHE A 217 -0.75 10.42 -20.81
C PHE A 217 -1.59 10.40 -19.53
N VAL A 218 -1.57 9.29 -18.83
CA VAL A 218 -2.32 9.08 -17.59
C VAL A 218 -1.37 8.88 -16.42
N VAL A 219 -1.86 9.23 -15.23
CA VAL A 219 -1.22 8.93 -13.95
C VAL A 219 -2.00 7.79 -13.34
N ASP A 220 -1.31 6.69 -13.06
CA ASP A 220 -1.87 5.48 -12.48
C ASP A 220 -1.84 5.61 -10.95
N TRP A 221 -0.68 5.52 -10.36
CA TRP A 221 -0.49 5.64 -8.94
C TRP A 221 0.81 6.37 -8.57
N ILE A 222 0.87 6.77 -7.30
CA ILE A 222 2.06 7.37 -6.69
C ILE A 222 2.39 6.56 -5.44
N GLU A 223 3.62 6.10 -5.31
CA GLU A 223 4.12 5.41 -4.13
C GLU A 223 5.19 6.25 -3.43
N ALA A 224 5.10 6.36 -2.11
CA ALA A 224 6.05 7.07 -1.28
C ALA A 224 6.72 6.10 -0.30
N ALA A 225 8.05 6.03 -0.34
CA ALA A 225 8.88 5.29 0.61
C ALA A 225 9.67 6.27 1.49
N PHE A 226 9.53 6.14 2.81
CA PHE A 226 10.14 7.07 3.77
C PHE A 226 10.33 6.42 5.15
N ALA A 227 11.16 7.05 5.99
CA ALA A 227 11.21 6.73 7.40
C ALA A 227 10.03 7.40 8.12
N ARG A 228 9.22 6.62 8.83
CA ARG A 228 8.04 7.11 9.57
C ARG A 228 8.26 7.00 11.06
N GLU A 229 7.86 8.01 11.82
CA GLU A 229 7.85 7.98 13.28
C GLU A 229 7.01 6.83 13.83
N LEU A 230 7.49 6.23 14.91
CA LEU A 230 6.74 5.23 15.69
C LEU A 230 5.71 5.90 16.59
N ALA A 231 4.85 6.73 15.98
CA ALA A 231 3.75 7.42 16.64
C ALA A 231 2.41 6.91 16.08
N PRO A 232 1.43 6.58 16.94
CA PRO A 232 0.11 6.18 16.47
C PRO A 232 -0.62 7.36 15.83
N THR A 233 -1.35 7.09 14.75
CA THR A 233 -2.29 8.02 14.16
C THR A 233 -3.70 7.53 14.46
N ALA A 234 -4.53 8.37 15.08
CA ALA A 234 -5.87 8.00 15.53
C ALA A 234 -5.91 6.69 16.37
N GLY A 235 -4.93 6.51 17.26
CA GLY A 235 -4.84 5.34 18.14
C GLY A 235 -4.35 4.06 17.46
N THR A 236 -3.96 4.13 16.18
CA THR A 236 -3.49 2.96 15.41
C THR A 236 -2.08 3.19 14.87
N LEU A 237 -1.21 2.19 15.03
CA LEU A 237 0.13 2.18 14.48
C LEU A 237 0.35 0.90 13.69
N HIS A 238 0.54 1.03 12.38
CA HIS A 238 0.99 -0.05 11.51
C HIS A 238 2.47 0.13 11.18
N PHE A 239 3.27 -0.87 11.45
CA PHE A 239 4.71 -0.83 11.14
C PHE A 239 5.24 -2.22 10.79
N ARG A 240 6.37 -2.26 10.10
CA ARG A 240 7.14 -3.48 9.86
C ARG A 240 8.47 -3.37 10.59
N ALA A 241 8.75 -4.33 11.45
CA ALA A 241 10.06 -4.44 12.06
C ALA A 241 11.02 -5.22 11.12
N GLY A 242 12.20 -4.69 10.88
CA GLY A 242 13.20 -5.27 9.97
C GLY A 242 13.92 -6.51 10.51
N GLY A 243 13.54 -7.01 11.69
CA GLY A 243 14.22 -8.13 12.33
C GLY A 243 13.62 -8.52 13.69
N ALA A 244 14.44 -9.04 14.59
CA ALA A 244 14.07 -9.41 15.95
C ALA A 244 14.18 -8.22 16.94
N GLU A 245 14.02 -7.00 16.44
CA GLU A 245 14.09 -5.80 17.27
C GLU A 245 12.81 -5.59 18.07
N ALA A 246 12.96 -5.24 19.34
CA ALA A 246 11.84 -4.74 20.12
C ALA A 246 11.58 -3.29 19.73
N VAL A 247 10.33 -2.99 19.38
CA VAL A 247 9.88 -1.65 19.03
C VAL A 247 9.11 -1.08 20.21
N SER A 248 9.51 0.10 20.69
CA SER A 248 8.77 0.86 21.68
C SER A 248 7.99 1.95 20.97
N ALA A 249 6.67 1.85 20.97
CA ALA A 249 5.79 2.90 20.46
C ALA A 249 5.29 3.75 21.65
N ALA A 250 5.50 5.06 21.57
CA ALA A 250 5.00 6.02 22.56
C ALA A 250 3.62 6.55 22.15
N ALA A 251 2.87 7.05 23.12
CA ALA A 251 1.65 7.84 22.91
C ALA A 251 0.43 7.13 22.29
N PHE A 252 0.17 5.88 22.65
CA PHE A 252 -1.21 5.39 22.54
C PHE A 252 -2.05 6.10 23.62
N ALA A 253 -3.09 6.84 23.20
CA ALA A 253 -4.11 7.31 24.11
C ALA A 253 -4.89 6.10 24.64
N GLU A 254 -5.06 6.02 25.99
CA GLU A 254 -5.93 5.06 26.64
C GLU A 254 -7.41 5.32 26.34
#